data_8abbe202331d17c900478acaa4ed0e00
#
_entry.id   8abbe202331d17c900478acaa4ed0e00
#
_cell.length_a   1.000
_cell.length_b   1.000
_cell.length_c   1.000
_cell.angle_alpha   90.00
_cell.angle_beta   90.00
_cell.angle_gamma   90.00
#
_symmetry.space_group_name_H-M   'P 1'
#
loop_
_entity.id
_entity.type
_entity.pdbx_description
1 polymer ?
#
loop_
_entity_poly.entity_id
_entity_poly.type
_entity_poly.pdbx_seq_one_letter_code
_entity_poly.pdbx_strand_id
1 'polypeptide(L)'
;MVRISNHNLIKLLIENSRTSYVEIAKKLGVSEAAVRKRIKRLEDLGVIRRYTIDVDPKRLGYXVLAIIGLDVEPEHLLKIMEELRSREEAVKLYLTSGDHMLXIECWFKNSREFSSFIKGLESREGVRRVCPAIILERLK
;
A
#
# COMPACT_ATOMS: atom_id res chain seq x y z
N MET A 1 33.67 -13.08 -9.80
CA MET A 1 32.58 -12.24 -10.33
C MET A 1 31.56 -11.95 -9.22
N VAL A 2 31.21 -10.69 -9.04
CA VAL A 2 30.24 -10.32 -8.01
C VAL A 2 28.84 -10.48 -8.56
N ARG A 3 28.00 -11.17 -7.81
CA ARG A 3 26.61 -11.36 -8.20
C ARG A 3 25.73 -10.32 -7.52
N ILE A 4 24.73 -9.84 -8.24
CA ILE A 4 23.77 -8.90 -7.67
C ILE A 4 22.75 -9.66 -6.82
N SER A 5 22.64 -9.26 -5.56
CA SER A 5 21.59 -9.78 -4.71
C SER A 5 20.32 -9.00 -4.98
N ASN A 6 19.24 -9.70 -5.38
CA ASN A 6 17.96 -9.04 -5.59
C ASN A 6 17.48 -8.36 -4.31
N HIS A 7 17.66 -9.02 -3.18
CA HIS A 7 17.22 -8.42 -1.90
C HIS A 7 17.95 -7.13 -1.61
N ASN A 8 19.26 -7.10 -1.79
CA ASN A 8 20.04 -5.91 -1.51
C ASN A 8 19.68 -4.78 -2.47
N LEU A 9 19.49 -5.10 -3.74
CA LEU A 9 19.11 -4.11 -4.72
C LEU A 9 17.74 -3.51 -4.39
N ILE A 10 16.77 -4.36 -4.11
CA ILE A 10 15.42 -3.90 -3.79
C ILE A 10 15.43 -3.07 -2.51
N LYS A 11 16.22 -3.50 -1.52
CA LYS A 11 16.31 -2.75 -0.25
C LYS A 11 16.78 -1.32 -0.49
N LEU A 12 17.79 -1.15 -1.35
CA LEU A 12 18.27 0.19 -1.69
C LEU A 12 17.18 1.03 -2.33
N LEU A 13 16.41 0.43 -3.24
CA LEU A 13 15.35 1.15 -3.93
C LEU A 13 14.16 1.45 -3.00
N ILE A 14 13.88 0.57 -2.06
CA ILE A 14 12.84 0.84 -1.08
C ILE A 14 13.23 2.03 -0.21
N GLU A 15 14.50 2.12 0.19
CA GLU A 15 14.97 3.23 0.98
C GLU A 15 14.90 4.56 0.23
N ASN A 16 15.23 4.53 -1.07
CA ASN A 16 15.16 5.72 -1.91
C ASN A 16 15.08 5.28 -3.37
N SER A 17 13.87 5.34 -3.92
CA SER A 17 13.66 4.89 -5.29
C SER A 17 14.34 5.77 -6.33
N ARG A 18 14.82 6.95 -5.91
CA ARG A 18 15.53 7.85 -6.81
C ARG A 18 17.03 7.63 -6.84
N THR A 19 17.52 6.64 -6.08
CA THR A 19 18.95 6.31 -6.10
C THR A 19 19.39 6.00 -7.52
N SER A 20 20.45 6.64 -7.98
CA SER A 20 20.91 6.46 -9.36
C SER A 20 21.52 5.07 -9.57
N TYR A 21 21.52 4.64 -10.81
CA TYR A 21 22.16 3.37 -11.14
C TYR A 21 23.65 3.38 -10.80
N VAL A 22 24.29 4.54 -10.99
CA VAL A 22 25.72 4.69 -10.65
C VAL A 22 25.93 4.44 -9.16
N GLU A 23 25.08 5.06 -8.33
CA GLU A 23 25.22 4.91 -6.90
C GLU A 23 24.93 3.48 -6.44
N ILE A 24 23.91 2.86 -7.02
CA ILE A 24 23.59 1.47 -6.70
C ILE A 24 24.76 0.57 -7.07
N ALA A 25 25.33 0.79 -8.27
CA ALA A 25 26.45 -0.01 -8.73
C ALA A 25 27.63 0.07 -7.77
N LYS A 26 27.91 1.27 -7.29
CA LYS A 26 28.99 1.45 -6.32
C LYS A 26 28.73 0.68 -5.04
N LYS A 27 27.50 0.77 -4.53
CA LYS A 27 27.16 0.12 -3.28
C LYS A 27 27.18 -1.39 -3.38
N LEU A 28 26.81 -1.92 -4.54
CA LEU A 28 26.75 -3.38 -4.72
C LEU A 28 28.02 -3.95 -5.33
N GLY A 29 28.96 -3.11 -5.75
CA GLY A 29 30.21 -3.58 -6.31
C GLY A 29 30.05 -4.22 -7.68
N VAL A 30 29.18 -3.66 -8.51
CA VAL A 30 28.91 -4.18 -9.85
C VAL A 30 28.90 -3.01 -10.84
N SER A 31 28.74 -3.32 -12.12
CA SER A 31 28.68 -2.27 -13.14
C SER A 31 27.30 -1.64 -13.20
N GLU A 32 27.25 -0.43 -13.72
CA GLU A 32 25.98 0.25 -13.94
C GLU A 32 25.11 -0.53 -14.91
N ALA A 33 25.71 -1.10 -15.94
CA ALA A 33 24.97 -1.89 -16.93
C ALA A 33 24.30 -3.10 -16.26
N ALA A 34 25.01 -3.75 -15.33
CA ALA A 34 24.46 -4.89 -14.61
C ALA A 34 23.27 -4.48 -13.75
N VAL A 35 23.35 -3.30 -13.11
CA VAL A 35 22.23 -2.80 -12.32
C VAL A 35 21.01 -2.56 -13.22
N ARG A 36 21.22 -1.88 -14.33
CA ARG A 36 20.15 -1.56 -15.27
C ARG A 36 19.44 -2.81 -15.75
N LYS A 37 20.24 -3.81 -16.14
CA LYS A 37 19.71 -5.06 -16.65
C LYS A 37 18.90 -5.80 -15.56
N ARG A 38 19.42 -5.82 -14.33
CA ARG A 38 18.73 -6.51 -13.26
C ARG A 38 17.41 -5.82 -12.89
N ILE A 39 17.39 -4.48 -12.84
CA ILE A 39 16.18 -3.76 -12.55
C ILE A 39 15.12 -4.04 -13.61
N LYS A 40 15.53 -4.01 -14.89
CA LYS A 40 14.60 -4.32 -15.97
C LYS A 40 13.99 -5.71 -15.79
N ARG A 41 14.82 -6.69 -15.44
CA ARG A 41 14.33 -8.04 -15.21
C ARG A 41 13.35 -8.10 -14.06
N LEU A 42 13.63 -7.38 -12.95
CA LEU A 42 12.72 -7.37 -11.81
C LEU A 42 11.40 -6.69 -12.14
N GLU A 43 11.44 -5.67 -12.99
CA GLU A 43 10.21 -5.05 -13.49
C GLU A 43 9.42 -6.04 -14.35
N ASP A 44 10.11 -6.71 -15.28
CA ASP A 44 9.43 -7.64 -16.19
C ASP A 44 8.81 -8.82 -15.42
N LEU A 45 9.48 -9.26 -14.37
CA LEU A 45 8.98 -10.37 -13.55
C LEU A 45 7.88 -9.93 -12.58
N GLY A 46 7.63 -8.63 -12.46
CA GLY A 46 6.62 -8.14 -11.53
C GLY A 46 7.08 -8.03 -10.09
N VAL A 47 8.37 -8.23 -9.84
CA VAL A 47 8.89 -8.01 -8.48
C VAL A 47 8.81 -6.54 -8.14
N ILE A 48 9.20 -5.68 -9.08
CA ILE A 48 8.98 -4.24 -8.95
C ILE A 48 7.68 -3.96 -9.68
N ARG A 49 6.64 -3.61 -8.93
CA ARG A 49 5.33 -3.36 -9.53
C ARG A 49 5.18 -1.93 -10.02
N ARG A 50 5.77 -0.99 -9.29
CA ARG A 50 5.74 0.42 -9.69
C ARG A 50 6.67 1.19 -8.80
N TYR A 51 6.95 2.42 -9.19
CA TYR A 51 7.74 3.35 -8.40
C TYR A 51 6.79 4.34 -7.74
N THR A 52 6.98 4.53 -6.43
CA THR A 52 6.06 5.35 -5.66
C THR A 52 6.84 6.13 -4.61
N ILE A 53 6.12 6.90 -3.82
CA ILE A 53 6.71 7.68 -2.75
C ILE A 53 5.98 7.41 -1.45
N ASP A 54 6.69 7.59 -0.37
CA ASP A 54 6.14 7.50 0.96
C ASP A 54 5.84 8.94 1.41
N VAL A 55 4.60 9.21 1.74
CA VAL A 55 4.19 10.56 2.10
C VAL A 55 3.68 10.59 3.53
N ASP A 56 3.70 11.78 4.11
CA ASP A 56 3.03 12.06 5.38
C ASP A 56 1.65 12.61 5.04
N PRO A 57 0.59 11.82 5.17
CA PRO A 57 -0.72 12.28 4.72
C PRO A 57 -1.22 13.49 5.49
N LYS A 58 -0.82 13.62 6.77
CA LYS A 58 -1.28 14.76 7.56
C LYS A 58 -0.74 16.06 7.00
N ARG A 59 0.46 16.04 6.45
CA ARG A 59 1.03 17.24 5.84
C ARG A 59 0.38 17.57 4.50
N LEU A 60 -0.39 16.62 3.95
CA LEU A 60 -1.19 16.89 2.75
C LEU A 60 -2.61 17.34 3.09
N GLY A 61 -2.96 17.39 4.39
CA GLY A 61 -4.27 17.84 4.80
C GLY A 61 -5.23 16.74 5.19
N TYR A 62 -4.74 15.50 5.30
CA TYR A 62 -5.62 14.40 5.75
C TYR A 62 -5.49 14.20 7.24
N UNK A 63 -6.52 14.35 7.81
CA UNK A 63 -6.46 14.44 9.12
C UNK A 63 -6.85 13.31 9.79
N VAL A 64 -7.61 12.54 9.21
CA VAL A 64 -8.01 11.29 9.85
C VAL A 64 -7.46 10.13 9.03
N LEU A 65 -6.59 9.34 9.63
CA LEU A 65 -6.00 8.17 8.98
C LEU A 65 -6.47 6.94 9.74
N ALA A 66 -6.95 5.93 9.02
CA ALA A 66 -7.54 4.78 9.69
C ALA A 66 -7.16 3.49 8.98
N ILE A 67 -7.15 2.41 9.76
CA ILE A 67 -7.12 1.07 9.21
C ILE A 67 -8.45 0.44 9.61
N ILE A 68 -9.22 0.02 8.62
CA ILE A 68 -10.57 -0.45 8.84
C ILE A 68 -10.65 -1.94 8.51
N GLY A 69 -11.06 -2.72 9.49
CA GLY A 69 -11.36 -4.13 9.29
C GLY A 69 -12.80 -4.27 8.86
N LEU A 70 -13.04 -5.09 7.85
CA LEU A 70 -14.36 -5.25 7.28
C LEU A 70 -14.68 -6.71 7.10
N ASP A 71 -15.88 -7.11 7.53
CA ASP A 71 -16.37 -8.46 7.32
C ASP A 71 -17.64 -8.39 6.49
N VAL A 72 -17.73 -9.25 5.51
CA VAL A 72 -18.85 -9.21 4.56
C VAL A 72 -19.38 -10.61 4.35
N GLU A 73 -20.62 -10.70 3.88
CA GLU A 73 -21.20 -11.95 3.45
C GLU A 73 -20.41 -12.44 2.24
N PRO A 74 -20.07 -13.74 2.19
CA PRO A 74 -19.23 -14.24 1.09
C PRO A 74 -19.77 -13.93 -0.30
N GLU A 75 -21.09 -13.96 -0.46
CA GLU A 75 -21.67 -13.72 -1.78
C GLU A 75 -21.58 -12.27 -2.24
N HIS A 76 -21.26 -11.34 -1.31
CA HIS A 76 -21.08 -9.94 -1.65
C HIS A 76 -19.61 -9.53 -1.74
N LEU A 77 -18.68 -10.44 -1.44
CA LEU A 77 -17.28 -10.08 -1.26
C LEU A 77 -16.67 -9.46 -2.52
N LEU A 78 -16.84 -10.11 -3.66
CA LEU A 78 -16.20 -9.62 -4.89
C LEU A 78 -16.73 -8.24 -5.27
N LYS A 79 -18.03 -8.04 -5.15
CA LYS A 79 -18.61 -6.75 -5.51
C LYS A 79 -18.14 -5.64 -4.59
N ILE A 80 -18.09 -5.93 -3.29
CA ILE A 80 -17.65 -4.94 -2.32
C ILE A 80 -16.17 -4.62 -2.53
N MET A 81 -15.34 -5.63 -2.83
CA MET A 81 -13.94 -5.40 -3.12
C MET A 81 -13.79 -4.44 -4.31
N GLU A 82 -14.56 -4.66 -5.37
CA GLU A 82 -14.49 -3.79 -6.54
C GLU A 82 -14.92 -2.36 -6.21
N GLU A 83 -15.98 -2.22 -5.43
CA GLU A 83 -16.43 -0.90 -5.02
C GLU A 83 -15.35 -0.17 -4.22
N LEU A 84 -14.72 -0.89 -3.28
CA LEU A 84 -13.68 -0.29 -2.45
C LEU A 84 -12.43 0.06 -3.25
N ARG A 85 -12.09 -0.75 -4.24
CA ARG A 85 -10.93 -0.46 -5.07
C ARG A 85 -11.07 0.87 -5.80
N SER A 86 -12.29 1.28 -6.09
CA SER A 86 -12.53 2.51 -6.82
C SER A 86 -12.69 3.72 -5.90
N ARG A 87 -12.77 3.52 -4.58
CA ARG A 87 -12.96 4.63 -3.65
C ARG A 87 -11.64 5.37 -3.43
N GLU A 88 -11.71 6.67 -3.55
CA GLU A 88 -10.52 7.51 -3.39
C GLU A 88 -9.97 7.45 -1.96
N GLU A 89 -10.86 7.32 -0.98
CA GLU A 89 -10.45 7.27 0.42
C GLU A 89 -9.61 6.04 0.73
N ALA A 90 -9.82 4.94 0.00
CA ALA A 90 -9.13 3.68 0.25
C ALA A 90 -7.78 3.71 -0.45
N VAL A 91 -6.73 3.90 0.33
CA VAL A 91 -5.37 4.03 -0.21
C VAL A 91 -4.75 2.66 -0.44
N LYS A 92 -5.02 1.72 0.45
CA LYS A 92 -4.58 0.34 0.31
C LYS A 92 -5.71 -0.58 0.73
N LEU A 93 -5.80 -1.70 0.04
CA LEU A 93 -6.88 -2.66 0.28
C LEU A 93 -6.29 -4.06 0.22
N TYR A 94 -6.55 -4.83 1.26
CA TYR A 94 -6.03 -6.19 1.39
C TYR A 94 -7.15 -7.16 1.65
N LEU A 95 -7.10 -8.32 0.99
CA LEU A 95 -7.90 -9.46 1.37
C LEU A 95 -7.06 -10.26 2.34
N THR A 96 -7.60 -10.53 3.52
CA THR A 96 -6.80 -11.13 4.59
C THR A 96 -7.48 -12.36 5.17
N SER A 97 -6.71 -13.15 5.88
CA SER A 97 -7.23 -14.19 6.75
C SER A 97 -7.12 -13.69 8.19
N GLY A 98 -7.91 -14.26 9.07
CA GLY A 98 -7.87 -13.88 10.48
C GLY A 98 -9.14 -13.17 10.89
N ASP A 99 -9.00 -12.18 11.76
CA ASP A 99 -10.17 -11.54 12.36
C ASP A 99 -11.08 -10.85 11.35
N HIS A 100 -10.50 -10.29 10.29
CA HIS A 100 -11.30 -9.58 9.29
C HIS A 100 -10.97 -10.07 7.90
N MET A 101 -11.96 -9.98 7.04
CA MET A 101 -11.77 -10.42 5.66
C MET A 101 -11.03 -9.39 4.83
N LEU A 102 -11.27 -8.11 5.12
CA LEU A 102 -10.61 -7.04 4.39
C LEU A 102 -9.98 -6.07 5.37
N UNK A 103 -8.87 -5.41 5.14
CA UNK A 103 -8.28 -4.46 5.79
C UNK A 103 -8.12 -3.42 4.85
N ILE A 104 -8.42 -2.27 5.24
CA ILE A 104 -8.38 -1.10 4.34
C ILE A 104 -7.65 0.01 5.04
N GLU A 105 -6.62 0.56 4.40
CA GLU A 105 -6.03 1.81 4.88
C GLU A 105 -6.73 2.95 4.17
N CYS A 106 -7.27 3.89 4.96
CA CYS A 106 -8.03 5.01 4.43
C CYS A 106 -7.52 6.33 4.96
N TRP A 107 -7.58 7.35 4.10
CA TRP A 107 -7.23 8.71 4.48
C TRP A 107 -8.43 9.60 4.27
N PHE A 108 -8.76 10.42 5.29
CA PHE A 108 -9.90 11.33 5.25
C PHE A 108 -9.46 12.74 5.62
N LYS A 109 -10.07 13.72 4.98
CA LYS A 109 -9.73 15.12 5.25
C LYS A 109 -10.15 15.52 6.66
N ASN A 110 -11.26 14.98 7.15
CA ASN A 110 -11.80 15.39 8.45
C ASN A 110 -12.68 14.27 9.01
N SER A 111 -13.14 14.48 10.25
CA SER A 111 -13.93 13.45 10.92
C SER A 111 -15.31 13.28 10.29
N ARG A 112 -15.84 14.31 9.63
CA ARG A 112 -17.12 14.16 8.95
C ARG A 112 -17.02 13.18 7.79
N GLU A 113 -15.96 13.30 6.99
CA GLU A 113 -15.74 12.36 5.89
C GLU A 113 -15.54 10.94 6.41
N PHE A 114 -14.78 10.81 7.49
CA PHE A 114 -14.57 9.52 8.11
C PHE A 114 -15.90 8.89 8.56
N SER A 115 -16.69 9.66 9.31
CA SER A 115 -17.98 9.16 9.81
C SER A 115 -18.91 8.78 8.66
N SER A 116 -18.93 9.58 7.62
CA SER A 116 -19.77 9.30 6.46
C SER A 116 -19.36 8.00 5.79
N PHE A 117 -18.06 7.79 5.65
CA PHE A 117 -17.55 6.56 5.03
C PHE A 117 -17.94 5.35 5.86
N ILE A 118 -17.75 5.43 7.19
CA ILE A 118 -18.09 4.32 8.08
C ILE A 118 -19.59 4.01 8.01
N LYS A 119 -20.43 5.05 8.08
CA LYS A 119 -21.87 4.84 8.01
C LYS A 119 -22.27 4.22 6.68
N GLY A 120 -21.63 4.65 5.60
CA GLY A 120 -21.90 4.08 4.30
C GLY A 120 -21.59 2.60 4.25
N LEU A 121 -20.44 2.21 4.84
CA LEU A 121 -20.11 0.80 4.90
C LEU A 121 -21.08 0.02 5.77
N GLU A 122 -21.44 0.58 6.93
CA GLU A 122 -22.34 -0.11 7.85
C GLU A 122 -23.71 -0.37 7.22
N SER A 123 -24.15 0.54 6.36
CA SER A 123 -25.47 0.39 5.73
C SER A 123 -25.41 -0.37 4.40
N ARG A 124 -24.21 -0.71 3.94
CA ARG A 124 -24.07 -1.42 2.67
C ARG A 124 -24.53 -2.86 2.81
N GLU A 125 -25.43 -3.27 1.92
CA GLU A 125 -25.90 -4.65 1.94
C GLU A 125 -24.75 -5.62 1.81
N GLY A 126 -24.71 -6.64 2.65
CA GLY A 126 -23.64 -7.63 2.64
C GLY A 126 -22.55 -7.35 3.63
N VAL A 127 -22.48 -6.16 4.19
CA VAL A 127 -21.47 -5.84 5.20
C VAL A 127 -21.99 -6.28 6.57
N ARG A 128 -21.20 -7.09 7.25
CA ARG A 128 -21.57 -7.61 8.57
C ARG A 128 -21.00 -6.78 9.70
N ARG A 129 -19.75 -6.32 9.53
CA ARG A 129 -19.03 -5.68 10.62
C ARG A 129 -18.03 -4.68 10.07
N VAL A 130 -17.97 -3.51 10.69
CA VAL A 130 -17.01 -2.48 10.32
C VAL A 130 -16.25 -2.11 11.58
N CYS A 131 -14.93 -2.30 11.58
CA CYS A 131 -14.09 -2.10 12.75
C CYS A 131 -12.97 -1.12 12.44
N PRO A 132 -13.21 0.18 12.61
CA PRO A 132 -12.16 1.16 12.32
C PRO A 132 -11.18 1.30 13.46
N ALA A 133 -9.91 1.49 13.12
CA ALA A 133 -8.86 1.85 14.07
C ALA A 133 -8.21 3.11 13.55
N ILE A 134 -8.25 4.17 14.36
CA ILE A 134 -7.60 5.43 13.98
C ILE A 134 -6.11 5.30 14.22
N ILE A 135 -5.32 5.68 13.22
CA ILE A 135 -3.87 5.68 13.35
C ILE A 135 -3.46 6.92 14.13
N LEU A 136 -2.93 6.72 15.32
CA LEU A 136 -2.49 7.84 16.13
C LEU A 136 -1.08 8.28 15.72
N GLU A 137 -0.24 7.32 15.36
CA GLU A 137 1.13 7.63 15.00
C GLU A 137 1.69 6.48 14.18
N ARG A 138 2.38 6.80 13.10
CA ARG A 138 3.12 5.80 12.35
C ARG A 138 4.51 5.71 12.96
N LEU A 139 4.88 4.54 13.41
CA LEU A 139 6.15 4.35 14.10
C LEU A 139 7.28 3.94 13.15
N LYS A 140 6.93 3.39 11.98
CA LYS A 140 7.96 2.97 11.04
C LYS A 140 7.44 3.06 9.61
#